data_13b81d048f90b0f491ce2969bc2726cb
#
_entry.id   13b81d048f90b0f491ce2969bc2726cb
#
_cell.length_a   1.000
_cell.length_b   1.000
_cell.length_c   1.000
_cell.angle_alpha   90.00
_cell.angle_beta   90.00
_cell.angle_gamma   90.00
#
_symmetry.space_group_name_H-M   'P 1'
#
loop_
_entity.id
_entity.type
_entity.pdbx_description
1 polymer ?
#
loop_
_entity_poly.entity_id
_entity_poly.type
_entity_poly.pdbx_seq_one_letter_code
_entity_poly.pdbx_strand_id
1 'polypeptide(L)'
;ASHNLYTISYAYLLTQKYQTPKDTFCFEMLEGMADHVWRAQSKLGNHVVLYAPVVHDKEFLYAVSYLVRRMDENTAPGNFLSHSFNLKPGTETWKFLQKQFEDAYAIKDKLNHTPFRTQDRRKPYIPIPPSDVMVNEQDTDFDRECNQEWQRDIFKKWKKSLSDKPEVIPTQIGAATVVNDSRYKYYDRSQDEDVEVCEMSRANVSQVEQVLKIAAEDPGHWRDTTIEERHKIMYDAANRLGNMRGDLIGAMCAITGKTVVEGDVEVSEGIDYCRFYTTSMKKFYALRDVDIKAKDTVLVISPWNFPCAILCGGVVAGLASGNTVILKPASVAAPVAWLFAKAFWDAGVPKEALQVIITERDALNKLTQAPEVKHIILTGGTDTAQSILRANPTTSLSAETGGKDVIIVTASADMDHAIMCACHSAFGNAGQ
;
A
#
# COMPACT_ATOMS: atom_id res chain seq x y z
N ALA A 1 -16.82 10.60 -29.49
CA ALA A 1 -16.32 9.36 -30.10
C ALA A 1 -17.18 8.17 -29.66
N SER A 2 -17.63 7.33 -30.57
CA SER A 2 -18.40 6.12 -30.25
C SER A 2 -18.48 5.18 -31.45
N HIS A 3 -18.49 3.87 -31.20
CA HIS A 3 -18.81 2.85 -32.19
C HIS A 3 -20.21 2.26 -31.99
N ASN A 4 -20.92 2.69 -30.95
CA ASN A 4 -22.27 2.20 -30.65
C ASN A 4 -23.27 2.80 -31.66
N LEU A 5 -23.90 1.92 -32.44
CA LEU A 5 -24.82 2.31 -33.49
C LEU A 5 -26.02 3.14 -32.98
N TYR A 6 -26.54 2.81 -31.82
CA TYR A 6 -27.68 3.57 -31.24
C TYR A 6 -27.24 4.97 -30.83
N THR A 7 -26.07 5.11 -30.19
CA THR A 7 -25.53 6.43 -29.81
C THR A 7 -25.23 7.28 -31.02
N ILE A 8 -24.63 6.70 -32.07
CA ILE A 8 -24.33 7.41 -33.33
C ILE A 8 -25.59 7.84 -34.02
N SER A 9 -26.57 6.94 -34.14
CA SER A 9 -27.87 7.25 -34.77
C SER A 9 -28.61 8.33 -33.98
N TYR A 10 -28.61 8.27 -32.67
CA TYR A 10 -29.20 9.28 -31.80
C TYR A 10 -28.52 10.65 -32.00
N ALA A 11 -27.20 10.70 -31.99
CA ALA A 11 -26.46 11.93 -32.24
C ALA A 11 -26.77 12.51 -33.63
N TYR A 12 -26.80 11.67 -34.66
CA TYR A 12 -27.18 12.08 -36.02
C TYR A 12 -28.62 12.69 -36.08
N LEU A 13 -29.59 12.02 -35.46
CA LEU A 13 -30.97 12.52 -35.42
C LEU A 13 -31.10 13.84 -34.65
N LEU A 14 -30.29 14.03 -33.58
CA LEU A 14 -30.24 15.31 -32.87
C LEU A 14 -29.72 16.44 -33.77
N THR A 15 -28.65 16.18 -34.56
CA THR A 15 -28.11 17.20 -35.47
C THR A 15 -29.16 17.61 -36.53
N GLN A 16 -29.98 16.66 -37.02
CA GLN A 16 -31.09 16.97 -37.92
C GLN A 16 -32.20 17.76 -37.22
N LYS A 17 -32.58 17.33 -36.02
CA LYS A 17 -33.64 18.00 -35.22
C LYS A 17 -33.31 19.46 -34.92
N TYR A 18 -32.06 19.73 -34.55
CA TYR A 18 -31.59 21.07 -34.15
C TYR A 18 -30.97 21.85 -35.31
N GLN A 19 -31.01 21.31 -36.55
CA GLN A 19 -30.40 21.91 -37.72
C GLN A 19 -28.94 22.36 -37.49
N THR A 20 -28.18 21.53 -36.78
CA THR A 20 -26.81 21.84 -36.40
C THR A 20 -25.90 21.97 -37.63
N PRO A 21 -25.16 23.07 -37.82
CA PRO A 21 -24.28 23.23 -38.97
C PRO A 21 -23.25 22.11 -39.06
N LYS A 22 -22.99 21.57 -40.24
CA LYS A 22 -22.14 20.38 -40.43
C LYS A 22 -20.67 20.61 -40.09
N ASP A 23 -20.20 21.83 -40.06
CA ASP A 23 -18.86 22.25 -39.72
C ASP A 23 -18.61 22.41 -38.21
N THR A 24 -19.67 22.34 -37.40
CA THR A 24 -19.59 22.51 -35.93
C THR A 24 -19.46 21.19 -35.17
N PHE A 25 -19.52 20.05 -35.83
CA PHE A 25 -19.38 18.74 -35.20
C PHE A 25 -18.73 17.73 -36.14
N CYS A 26 -18.14 16.69 -35.56
CA CYS A 26 -17.63 15.52 -36.30
C CYS A 26 -17.92 14.22 -35.52
N PHE A 27 -17.94 13.11 -36.24
CA PHE A 27 -17.97 11.78 -35.66
C PHE A 27 -16.53 11.25 -35.60
N GLU A 28 -16.01 11.05 -34.41
CA GLU A 28 -14.68 10.46 -34.22
C GLU A 28 -14.82 8.97 -33.99
N MET A 29 -14.09 8.17 -34.74
CA MET A 29 -14.11 6.71 -34.67
C MET A 29 -12.68 6.16 -34.76
N LEU A 30 -12.47 4.96 -34.25
CA LEU A 30 -11.20 4.26 -34.34
C LEU A 30 -11.08 3.55 -35.69
N GLU A 31 -9.95 3.70 -36.36
CA GLU A 31 -9.66 2.98 -37.59
C GLU A 31 -9.57 1.47 -37.34
N GLY A 32 -10.04 0.66 -38.30
CA GLY A 32 -10.04 -0.80 -38.20
C GLY A 32 -11.14 -1.37 -37.28
N MET A 33 -11.96 -0.50 -36.68
CA MET A 33 -13.07 -0.90 -35.81
C MET A 33 -14.38 -0.36 -36.37
N ALA A 34 -15.33 -1.25 -36.63
CA ALA A 34 -16.65 -0.88 -37.20
C ALA A 34 -16.59 -0.06 -38.51
N ASP A 35 -15.76 -0.44 -39.44
CA ASP A 35 -15.55 0.26 -40.72
C ASP A 35 -16.81 0.53 -41.50
N HIS A 36 -17.77 -0.39 -41.47
CA HIS A 36 -19.08 -0.22 -42.10
C HIS A 36 -19.90 0.95 -41.51
N VAL A 37 -19.69 1.27 -40.23
CA VAL A 37 -20.40 2.37 -39.55
C VAL A 37 -19.86 3.72 -39.97
N TRP A 38 -18.52 3.91 -39.93
CA TRP A 38 -17.94 5.20 -40.33
C TRP A 38 -18.14 5.47 -41.82
N ARG A 39 -18.08 4.43 -42.68
CA ARG A 39 -18.39 4.56 -44.12
C ARG A 39 -19.83 4.97 -44.35
N ALA A 40 -20.78 4.44 -43.57
CA ALA A 40 -22.19 4.87 -43.63
C ALA A 40 -22.33 6.33 -43.21
N GLN A 41 -21.67 6.77 -42.14
CA GLN A 41 -21.70 8.18 -41.71
C GLN A 41 -21.13 9.12 -42.77
N SER A 42 -20.01 8.74 -43.39
CA SER A 42 -19.43 9.50 -44.50
C SER A 42 -20.40 9.61 -45.73
N LYS A 43 -21.08 8.51 -46.08
CA LYS A 43 -22.07 8.49 -47.14
C LYS A 43 -23.30 9.39 -46.83
N LEU A 44 -23.66 9.56 -45.57
CA LEU A 44 -24.69 10.49 -45.11
C LEU A 44 -24.20 11.95 -45.14
N GLY A 45 -22.98 12.21 -45.56
CA GLY A 45 -22.38 13.53 -45.65
C GLY A 45 -21.96 14.10 -44.30
N ASN A 46 -21.74 13.27 -43.32
CA ASN A 46 -21.19 13.68 -42.02
C ASN A 46 -19.66 13.77 -42.08
N HIS A 47 -19.09 14.72 -41.35
CA HIS A 47 -17.63 14.78 -41.13
C HIS A 47 -17.23 13.66 -40.17
N VAL A 48 -16.33 12.77 -40.61
CA VAL A 48 -15.82 11.66 -39.81
C VAL A 48 -14.31 11.82 -39.66
N VAL A 49 -13.85 11.79 -38.43
CA VAL A 49 -12.41 11.75 -38.08
C VAL A 49 -12.09 10.32 -37.64
N LEU A 50 -11.11 9.71 -38.31
CA LEU A 50 -10.58 8.39 -37.93
C LEU A 50 -9.34 8.57 -37.10
N TYR A 51 -9.36 8.02 -35.89
CA TYR A 51 -8.21 8.00 -35.01
C TYR A 51 -7.43 6.70 -35.20
N ALA A 52 -6.13 6.84 -35.46
CA ALA A 52 -5.18 5.74 -35.48
C ALA A 52 -3.93 6.14 -34.70
N PRO A 53 -3.25 5.22 -34.03
CA PRO A 53 -1.96 5.52 -33.38
C PRO A 53 -0.93 5.83 -34.45
N VAL A 54 -0.37 7.03 -34.40
CA VAL A 54 0.73 7.46 -35.28
C VAL A 54 1.99 7.57 -34.43
N VAL A 55 2.96 6.72 -34.70
CA VAL A 55 4.23 6.64 -33.96
C VAL A 55 5.41 6.48 -34.93
N HIS A 56 6.60 6.86 -34.50
CA HIS A 56 7.82 6.52 -35.19
C HIS A 56 8.17 5.03 -35.05
N ASP A 57 8.96 4.48 -35.96
CA ASP A 57 9.36 3.07 -35.96
C ASP A 57 9.93 2.62 -34.58
N LYS A 58 10.68 3.49 -33.92
CA LYS A 58 11.26 3.24 -32.59
C LYS A 58 10.22 3.11 -31.48
N GLU A 59 9.04 3.67 -31.69
CA GLU A 59 7.93 3.71 -30.73
C GLU A 59 6.81 2.73 -31.07
N PHE A 60 7.05 1.85 -32.07
CA PHE A 60 6.04 0.93 -32.58
C PHE A 60 5.41 0.05 -31.48
N LEU A 61 6.18 -0.31 -30.44
CA LEU A 61 5.66 -1.07 -29.29
C LEU A 61 4.53 -0.33 -28.55
N TYR A 62 4.54 0.99 -28.51
CA TYR A 62 3.46 1.78 -27.91
C TYR A 62 2.16 1.68 -28.74
N ALA A 63 2.28 1.67 -30.06
CA ALA A 63 1.14 1.44 -30.95
C ALA A 63 0.55 0.03 -30.74
N VAL A 64 1.41 -1.00 -30.61
CA VAL A 64 0.99 -2.37 -30.31
C VAL A 64 0.26 -2.44 -28.97
N SER A 65 0.84 -1.86 -27.93
CA SER A 65 0.21 -1.80 -26.60
C SER A 65 -1.15 -1.10 -26.63
N TYR A 66 -1.27 -0.01 -27.38
CA TYR A 66 -2.53 0.69 -27.57
C TYR A 66 -3.58 -0.22 -28.23
N LEU A 67 -3.21 -0.91 -29.32
CA LEU A 67 -4.13 -1.79 -30.05
C LEU A 67 -4.57 -2.99 -29.21
N VAL A 68 -3.65 -3.62 -28.47
CA VAL A 68 -3.98 -4.75 -27.58
C VAL A 68 -5.03 -4.34 -26.55
N ARG A 69 -4.85 -3.21 -25.86
CA ARG A 69 -5.85 -2.70 -24.92
C ARG A 69 -7.20 -2.42 -25.58
N ARG A 70 -7.21 -1.89 -26.82
CA ARG A 70 -8.48 -1.70 -27.56
C ARG A 70 -9.15 -3.02 -27.88
N MET A 71 -8.40 -4.06 -28.22
CA MET A 71 -8.96 -5.39 -28.49
C MET A 71 -9.60 -5.96 -27.21
N ASP A 72 -8.91 -5.89 -26.08
CA ASP A 72 -9.46 -6.35 -24.78
C ASP A 72 -10.75 -5.61 -24.41
N GLU A 73 -10.75 -4.28 -24.52
CA GLU A 73 -11.93 -3.46 -24.25
C GLU A 73 -13.11 -3.81 -25.19
N ASN A 74 -12.83 -4.06 -26.46
CA ASN A 74 -13.87 -4.33 -27.46
C ASN A 74 -14.47 -5.73 -27.31
N THR A 75 -13.78 -6.67 -26.68
CA THR A 75 -14.28 -8.02 -26.39
C THR A 75 -15.03 -8.12 -25.07
N ALA A 76 -14.98 -7.08 -24.23
CA ALA A 76 -15.67 -7.06 -22.94
C ALA A 76 -17.20 -7.21 -23.14
N PRO A 77 -17.92 -8.01 -22.31
CA PRO A 77 -19.34 -8.31 -22.50
C PRO A 77 -20.26 -7.06 -22.50
N GLY A 78 -19.85 -5.98 -21.85
CA GLY A 78 -20.58 -4.72 -21.81
C GLY A 78 -20.31 -3.78 -23.00
N ASN A 79 -19.34 -4.10 -23.85
CA ASN A 79 -18.98 -3.27 -25.00
C ASN A 79 -19.86 -3.60 -26.22
N PHE A 80 -20.37 -2.56 -26.89
CA PHE A 80 -21.19 -2.71 -28.09
C PHE A 80 -20.49 -3.55 -29.18
N LEU A 81 -19.17 -3.37 -29.38
CA LEU A 81 -18.44 -4.05 -30.44
C LEU A 81 -18.38 -5.57 -30.26
N SER A 82 -18.39 -6.08 -29.03
CA SER A 82 -18.44 -7.52 -28.76
C SER A 82 -19.71 -8.20 -29.32
N HIS A 83 -20.76 -7.41 -29.50
CA HIS A 83 -22.07 -7.84 -29.99
C HIS A 83 -22.36 -7.42 -31.43
N SER A 84 -21.48 -6.62 -32.05
CA SER A 84 -21.73 -6.01 -33.36
C SER A 84 -21.59 -6.98 -34.55
N PHE A 85 -20.91 -8.11 -34.36
CA PHE A 85 -20.72 -9.11 -35.42
C PHE A 85 -22.06 -9.73 -35.83
N ASN A 86 -22.40 -9.59 -37.14
CA ASN A 86 -23.68 -10.07 -37.70
C ASN A 86 -24.92 -9.50 -37.01
N LEU A 87 -24.85 -8.33 -36.41
CA LEU A 87 -25.99 -7.66 -35.79
C LEU A 87 -27.08 -7.36 -36.85
N LYS A 88 -28.27 -7.90 -36.61
CA LYS A 88 -29.45 -7.69 -37.50
C LYS A 88 -30.61 -7.11 -36.70
N PRO A 89 -31.36 -6.16 -37.29
CA PRO A 89 -32.58 -5.65 -36.68
C PRO A 89 -33.55 -6.74 -36.28
N GLY A 90 -34.15 -6.62 -35.09
CA GLY A 90 -35.16 -7.54 -34.58
C GLY A 90 -34.69 -8.80 -33.92
N THR A 91 -33.38 -9.10 -33.96
CA THR A 91 -32.77 -10.23 -33.21
C THR A 91 -32.75 -9.97 -31.71
N GLU A 92 -32.55 -11.01 -30.87
CA GLU A 92 -32.45 -10.85 -29.43
C GLU A 92 -31.26 -9.97 -29.05
N THR A 93 -30.14 -10.11 -29.75
CA THR A 93 -28.94 -9.24 -29.55
C THR A 93 -29.29 -7.77 -29.86
N TRP A 94 -30.05 -7.53 -30.93
CA TRP A 94 -30.52 -6.19 -31.25
C TRP A 94 -31.38 -5.59 -30.12
N LYS A 95 -32.35 -6.35 -29.62
CA LYS A 95 -33.24 -5.90 -28.53
C LYS A 95 -32.44 -5.67 -27.23
N PHE A 96 -31.48 -6.53 -26.93
CA PHE A 96 -30.58 -6.38 -25.77
C PHE A 96 -29.81 -5.06 -25.84
N LEU A 97 -29.14 -4.77 -26.96
CA LEU A 97 -28.39 -3.53 -27.14
C LEU A 97 -29.28 -2.30 -27.16
N GLN A 98 -30.48 -2.41 -27.74
CA GLN A 98 -31.50 -1.35 -27.70
C GLN A 98 -31.90 -1.05 -26.25
N LYS A 99 -32.17 -2.07 -25.47
CA LYS A 99 -32.51 -1.94 -24.04
C LYS A 99 -31.41 -1.28 -23.25
N GLN A 100 -30.15 -1.66 -23.47
CA GLN A 100 -29.01 -0.99 -22.84
C GLN A 100 -28.94 0.50 -23.15
N PHE A 101 -29.21 0.89 -24.42
CA PHE A 101 -29.24 2.29 -24.80
C PHE A 101 -30.42 3.04 -24.12
N GLU A 102 -31.59 2.45 -24.10
CA GLU A 102 -32.79 3.03 -23.47
C GLU A 102 -32.58 3.22 -21.96
N ASP A 103 -31.99 2.24 -21.29
CA ASP A 103 -31.69 2.30 -19.87
C ASP A 103 -30.64 3.40 -19.57
N ALA A 104 -29.58 3.48 -20.37
CA ALA A 104 -28.58 4.54 -20.25
C ALA A 104 -29.22 5.94 -20.50
N TYR A 105 -30.11 6.04 -21.47
CA TYR A 105 -30.82 7.29 -21.74
C TYR A 105 -31.76 7.69 -20.59
N ALA A 106 -32.44 6.73 -19.97
CA ALA A 106 -33.36 6.98 -18.86
C ALA A 106 -32.67 7.52 -17.60
N ILE A 107 -31.42 7.20 -17.41
CA ILE A 107 -30.63 7.65 -16.22
C ILE A 107 -29.77 8.89 -16.49
N LYS A 108 -29.70 9.41 -17.73
CA LYS A 108 -28.80 10.49 -18.15
C LYS A 108 -28.84 11.73 -17.24
N ASP A 109 -30.05 12.11 -16.80
CA ASP A 109 -30.30 13.29 -15.96
C ASP A 109 -29.99 13.02 -14.46
N LYS A 110 -29.72 11.74 -14.11
CA LYS A 110 -29.35 11.30 -12.76
C LYS A 110 -27.87 10.99 -12.64
N LEU A 111 -27.11 11.13 -13.73
CA LEU A 111 -25.68 10.87 -13.71
C LEU A 111 -24.98 11.87 -12.77
N ASN A 112 -24.06 11.35 -11.99
CA ASN A 112 -23.20 12.18 -11.15
C ASN A 112 -22.26 13.00 -12.05
N HIS A 113 -22.32 14.33 -11.94
CA HIS A 113 -21.45 15.25 -12.67
C HIS A 113 -20.19 15.65 -11.85
N THR A 114 -20.09 15.17 -10.61
CA THR A 114 -18.87 15.41 -9.80
C THR A 114 -17.76 14.46 -10.21
N PRO A 115 -16.50 14.90 -10.14
CA PRO A 115 -15.37 14.01 -10.40
C PRO A 115 -15.38 12.78 -9.49
N PHE A 116 -15.04 11.61 -10.03
CA PHE A 116 -14.89 10.38 -9.23
C PHE A 116 -13.68 10.43 -8.28
N ARG A 117 -12.63 11.16 -8.66
CA ARG A 117 -11.47 11.41 -7.82
C ARG A 117 -11.81 12.45 -6.77
N THR A 118 -12.27 12.01 -5.60
CA THR A 118 -12.78 12.89 -4.52
C THR A 118 -11.95 12.82 -3.24
N GLN A 119 -10.88 12.01 -3.21
CA GLN A 119 -10.04 11.84 -2.03
C GLN A 119 -9.48 13.20 -1.56
N ASP A 120 -9.58 13.46 -0.27
CA ASP A 120 -9.04 14.65 0.40
C ASP A 120 -8.47 14.25 1.76
N ARG A 121 -7.14 14.13 1.84
CA ARG A 121 -6.41 13.69 3.04
C ARG A 121 -6.43 14.70 4.19
N ARG A 122 -6.90 15.92 3.97
CA ARG A 122 -7.13 16.91 5.05
C ARG A 122 -8.37 16.59 5.87
N LYS A 123 -9.26 15.78 5.33
CA LYS A 123 -10.46 15.31 6.04
C LYS A 123 -10.10 14.13 6.96
N PRO A 124 -10.85 13.95 8.05
CA PRO A 124 -10.70 12.78 8.91
C PRO A 124 -10.78 11.48 8.10
N TYR A 125 -9.94 10.53 8.47
CA TYR A 125 -9.98 9.19 7.89
C TYR A 125 -11.35 8.53 8.17
N ILE A 126 -11.93 7.90 7.17
CA ILE A 126 -13.20 7.19 7.31
C ILE A 126 -12.90 5.75 7.76
N PRO A 127 -13.25 5.39 9.00
CA PRO A 127 -12.98 4.04 9.50
C PRO A 127 -13.67 2.97 8.68
N ILE A 128 -12.95 1.90 8.36
CA ILE A 128 -13.52 0.72 7.70
C ILE A 128 -13.85 -0.32 8.78
N PRO A 129 -15.12 -0.78 8.86
CA PRO A 129 -15.52 -1.79 9.84
C PRO A 129 -14.87 -3.15 9.54
N PRO A 130 -14.72 -4.02 10.54
CA PRO A 130 -14.26 -5.40 10.33
C PRO A 130 -15.08 -6.12 9.27
N SER A 131 -14.40 -6.84 8.37
CA SER A 131 -15.00 -7.53 7.23
C SER A 131 -14.27 -8.85 6.95
N ASP A 132 -15.01 -9.84 6.47
CA ASP A 132 -14.46 -11.10 6.00
C ASP A 132 -13.94 -11.01 4.55
N VAL A 133 -14.20 -9.88 3.89
CA VAL A 133 -13.69 -9.54 2.56
C VAL A 133 -12.70 -8.40 2.71
N MET A 134 -11.46 -8.64 2.35
CA MET A 134 -10.43 -7.62 2.37
C MET A 134 -10.67 -6.60 1.24
N VAL A 135 -10.51 -5.33 1.59
CA VAL A 135 -10.46 -4.21 0.66
C VAL A 135 -9.13 -3.48 0.90
N ASN A 136 -8.35 -3.31 -0.18
CA ASN A 136 -7.09 -2.60 -0.11
C ASN A 136 -7.28 -1.13 0.24
N GLU A 137 -6.32 -0.59 0.97
CA GLU A 137 -6.23 0.83 1.25
C GLU A 137 -5.83 1.59 -0.02
N GLN A 138 -6.41 2.77 -0.19
CA GLN A 138 -6.06 3.64 -1.31
C GLN A 138 -4.82 4.47 -0.99
N ASP A 139 -3.88 4.50 -1.93
CA ASP A 139 -2.78 5.45 -1.90
C ASP A 139 -3.28 6.88 -2.08
N THR A 140 -2.44 7.83 -1.70
CA THR A 140 -2.81 9.24 -1.82
C THR A 140 -2.73 9.72 -3.27
N ASP A 141 -3.81 10.30 -3.74
CA ASP A 141 -3.89 10.94 -5.05
C ASP A 141 -3.21 12.31 -5.00
N PHE A 142 -1.89 12.34 -5.24
CA PHE A 142 -1.10 13.57 -5.20
C PHE A 142 -1.31 14.50 -6.41
N ASP A 143 -2.07 14.11 -7.43
CA ASP A 143 -2.48 15.04 -8.50
C ASP A 143 -3.54 16.04 -8.02
N ARG A 144 -4.16 15.79 -6.87
CA ARG A 144 -5.15 16.68 -6.27
C ARG A 144 -4.47 17.76 -5.42
N GLU A 145 -4.80 19.02 -5.68
CA GLU A 145 -4.24 20.17 -4.94
C GLU A 145 -4.43 20.05 -3.42
N CYS A 146 -5.60 19.59 -2.97
CA CYS A 146 -5.87 19.39 -1.54
C CYS A 146 -4.90 18.41 -0.87
N ASN A 147 -4.46 17.37 -1.58
CA ASN A 147 -3.51 16.39 -1.06
C ASN A 147 -2.06 16.90 -1.15
N GLN A 148 -1.74 17.77 -2.12
CA GLN A 148 -0.46 18.50 -2.16
C GLN A 148 -0.35 19.50 -1.00
N GLU A 149 -1.45 20.18 -0.65
CA GLU A 149 -1.48 21.04 0.54
C GLU A 149 -1.26 20.24 1.83
N TRP A 150 -1.95 19.10 1.97
CA TRP A 150 -1.76 18.18 3.08
C TRP A 150 -0.31 17.69 3.19
N GLN A 151 0.34 17.36 2.06
CA GLN A 151 1.77 17.02 2.02
C GLN A 151 2.65 18.17 2.55
N ARG A 152 2.39 19.41 2.13
CA ARG A 152 3.14 20.60 2.64
C ARG A 152 2.97 20.77 4.15
N ASP A 153 1.79 20.46 4.70
CA ASP A 153 1.53 20.56 6.13
C ASP A 153 2.25 19.46 6.93
N ILE A 154 2.42 18.25 6.37
CA ILE A 154 3.29 17.21 6.95
C ILE A 154 4.72 17.74 7.10
N PHE A 155 5.29 18.29 6.03
CA PHE A 155 6.65 18.85 6.09
C PHE A 155 6.77 19.99 7.12
N LYS A 156 5.82 20.91 7.16
CA LYS A 156 5.83 21.99 8.18
C LYS A 156 5.80 21.42 9.60
N LYS A 157 4.99 20.42 9.86
CA LYS A 157 4.86 19.77 11.18
C LYS A 157 6.16 19.09 11.62
N TRP A 158 6.80 18.37 10.69
CA TRP A 158 7.96 17.52 10.97
C TRP A 158 9.31 18.24 10.85
N LYS A 159 9.37 19.37 10.16
CA LYS A 159 10.60 20.15 10.03
C LYS A 159 10.95 20.75 11.40
N LYS A 160 12.03 20.26 11.99
CA LYS A 160 12.61 20.77 13.23
C LYS A 160 13.67 21.84 12.96
N SER A 161 14.09 22.53 14.00
CA SER A 161 15.20 23.46 13.97
C SER A 161 16.23 23.10 15.04
N LEU A 162 17.45 23.63 14.94
CA LEU A 162 18.50 23.42 15.93
C LEU A 162 18.14 23.90 17.35
N SER A 163 17.17 24.79 17.47
CA SER A 163 16.68 25.32 18.74
C SER A 163 15.62 24.44 19.41
N ASP A 164 15.03 23.47 18.67
CA ASP A 164 13.99 22.61 19.21
C ASP A 164 14.59 21.57 20.15
N LYS A 165 13.96 21.39 21.31
CA LYS A 165 14.36 20.34 22.24
C LYS A 165 13.87 18.97 21.70
N PRO A 166 14.76 18.01 21.51
CA PRO A 166 14.37 16.69 21.03
C PRO A 166 13.46 15.96 22.03
N GLU A 167 12.46 15.24 21.52
CA GLU A 167 11.62 14.37 22.32
C GLU A 167 12.39 13.10 22.71
N VAL A 168 12.24 12.66 23.96
CA VAL A 168 12.83 11.41 24.42
C VAL A 168 11.77 10.29 24.41
N ILE A 169 11.96 9.31 23.54
CA ILE A 169 11.12 8.12 23.44
C ILE A 169 11.63 7.09 24.46
N PRO A 170 10.79 6.63 25.40
CA PRO A 170 11.18 5.66 26.40
C PRO A 170 11.31 4.24 25.85
N THR A 171 11.94 3.34 26.58
CA THR A 171 11.84 1.89 26.40
C THR A 171 10.52 1.39 26.98
N GLN A 172 9.78 0.55 26.23
CA GLN A 172 8.57 -0.10 26.71
C GLN A 172 8.91 -1.44 27.38
N ILE A 173 8.46 -1.63 28.62
CA ILE A 173 8.65 -2.88 29.40
C ILE A 173 7.30 -3.26 30.01
N GLY A 174 6.56 -4.15 29.36
CA GLY A 174 5.16 -4.43 29.73
C GLY A 174 4.34 -3.14 29.73
N ALA A 175 3.55 -2.89 30.78
CA ALA A 175 2.76 -1.66 30.93
C ALA A 175 3.61 -0.41 31.23
N ALA A 176 4.85 -0.56 31.72
CA ALA A 176 5.70 0.54 32.14
C ALA A 176 6.57 1.09 30.99
N THR A 177 6.96 2.36 31.13
CA THR A 177 7.97 3.01 30.28
C THR A 177 9.16 3.44 31.12
N VAL A 178 10.37 3.25 30.60
CA VAL A 178 11.61 3.60 31.28
C VAL A 178 12.47 4.46 30.38
N VAL A 179 12.97 5.58 30.92
CA VAL A 179 13.96 6.43 30.25
C VAL A 179 15.34 6.10 30.80
N ASN A 180 16.21 5.62 29.94
CA ASN A 180 17.61 5.28 30.27
C ASN A 180 18.55 6.40 29.86
N ASP A 181 19.76 6.41 30.46
CA ASP A 181 20.84 7.33 30.05
C ASP A 181 21.45 6.91 28.69
N SER A 182 21.49 5.62 28.40
CA SER A 182 21.90 5.13 27.09
C SER A 182 20.78 5.37 26.06
N ARG A 183 21.05 6.21 25.07
CA ARG A 183 20.08 6.64 24.06
C ARG A 183 20.66 6.60 22.66
N TYR A 184 19.79 6.43 21.68
CA TYR A 184 20.11 6.59 20.27
C TYR A 184 19.51 7.89 19.77
N LYS A 185 20.31 8.73 19.09
CA LYS A 185 19.90 10.02 18.56
C LYS A 185 19.47 9.91 17.10
N TYR A 186 18.43 10.62 16.73
CA TYR A 186 17.88 10.64 15.36
C TYR A 186 17.95 12.04 14.82
N TYR A 187 18.47 12.16 13.61
CA TYR A 187 18.69 13.43 12.91
C TYR A 187 17.81 13.49 11.67
N ASP A 188 17.37 14.71 11.33
CA ASP A 188 16.54 14.97 10.15
C ASP A 188 17.38 14.80 8.88
N ARG A 189 17.10 13.75 8.14
CA ARG A 189 17.80 13.40 6.90
C ARG A 189 17.43 14.28 5.71
N SER A 190 16.42 15.12 5.85
CA SER A 190 15.99 16.08 4.83
C SER A 190 16.72 17.43 4.92
N GLN A 191 17.61 17.61 5.90
CA GLN A 191 18.34 18.84 6.15
C GLN A 191 19.86 18.60 6.05
N ASP A 192 20.59 19.62 5.60
CA ASP A 192 22.05 19.58 5.50
C ASP A 192 22.76 19.68 6.86
N GLU A 193 22.06 20.21 7.87
CA GLU A 193 22.56 20.33 9.24
C GLU A 193 22.12 19.16 10.10
N ASP A 194 22.91 18.82 11.12
CA ASP A 194 22.58 17.77 12.09
C ASP A 194 21.48 18.21 13.07
N VAL A 195 20.27 18.40 12.56
CA VAL A 195 19.09 18.75 13.34
C VAL A 195 18.52 17.50 14.01
N GLU A 196 18.59 17.47 15.35
CA GLU A 196 18.10 16.35 16.13
C GLU A 196 16.57 16.33 16.22
N VAL A 197 15.93 15.25 15.76
CA VAL A 197 14.47 15.05 15.76
C VAL A 197 13.99 14.52 17.11
N CYS A 198 14.61 13.44 17.57
CA CYS A 198 14.29 12.79 18.85
C CYS A 198 15.45 11.92 19.32
N GLU A 199 15.34 11.44 20.56
CA GLU A 199 16.19 10.40 21.14
C GLU A 199 15.32 9.19 21.51
N MET A 200 15.86 7.97 21.50
CA MET A 200 15.18 6.79 22.00
C MET A 200 16.05 6.03 23.00
N SER A 201 15.47 5.70 24.13
CA SER A 201 16.13 4.93 25.21
C SER A 201 16.48 3.52 24.73
N ARG A 202 17.68 3.04 25.04
CA ARG A 202 18.12 1.66 24.78
C ARG A 202 17.88 0.77 25.99
N ALA A 203 17.32 -0.40 25.75
CA ALA A 203 17.17 -1.42 26.79
C ALA A 203 18.51 -2.08 27.09
N ASN A 204 18.83 -2.21 28.37
CA ASN A 204 19.95 -2.99 28.86
C ASN A 204 19.57 -4.48 29.00
N VAL A 205 20.55 -5.33 29.34
CA VAL A 205 20.37 -6.80 29.47
C VAL A 205 19.26 -7.14 30.48
N SER A 206 19.24 -6.52 31.64
CA SER A 206 18.21 -6.78 32.68
C SER A 206 16.80 -6.41 32.22
N GLN A 207 16.68 -5.32 31.45
CA GLN A 207 15.42 -4.91 30.90
C GLN A 207 14.94 -5.85 29.78
N VAL A 208 15.86 -6.38 28.96
CA VAL A 208 15.54 -7.42 27.97
C VAL A 208 15.03 -8.70 28.67
N GLU A 209 15.63 -9.10 29.79
CA GLU A 209 15.12 -10.24 30.58
C GLU A 209 13.72 -10.00 31.11
N GLN A 210 13.41 -8.78 31.55
CA GLN A 210 12.02 -8.42 31.96
C GLN A 210 11.05 -8.46 30.77
N VAL A 211 11.42 -7.92 29.62
CA VAL A 211 10.61 -7.98 28.40
C VAL A 211 10.31 -9.41 27.98
N LEU A 212 11.32 -10.29 27.99
CA LEU A 212 11.18 -11.72 27.70
C LEU A 212 10.23 -12.42 28.67
N LYS A 213 10.41 -12.19 29.97
CA LYS A 213 9.55 -12.75 31.01
C LYS A 213 8.08 -12.31 30.84
N ILE A 214 7.83 -11.00 30.65
CA ILE A 214 6.49 -10.46 30.46
C ILE A 214 5.83 -11.05 29.20
N ALA A 215 6.57 -11.13 28.07
CA ALA A 215 6.04 -11.72 26.85
C ALA A 215 5.69 -13.22 27.04
N ALA A 216 6.50 -13.96 27.79
CA ALA A 216 6.25 -15.38 28.07
C ALA A 216 5.06 -15.60 29.03
N GLU A 217 4.91 -14.76 30.05
CA GLU A 217 3.83 -14.85 31.05
C GLU A 217 2.48 -14.32 30.52
N ASP A 218 2.50 -13.38 29.55
CA ASP A 218 1.33 -12.73 28.97
C ASP A 218 0.33 -12.19 30.01
N PRO A 219 0.74 -11.30 30.91
CA PRO A 219 -0.18 -10.78 31.92
C PRO A 219 -1.30 -9.91 31.35
N GLY A 220 -1.20 -9.52 30.09
CA GLY A 220 -2.26 -8.86 29.35
C GLY A 220 -3.33 -9.80 28.77
N HIS A 221 -3.18 -11.12 28.97
CA HIS A 221 -4.11 -12.15 28.51
C HIS A 221 -4.45 -12.10 27.02
N TRP A 222 -3.48 -11.67 26.18
CA TRP A 222 -3.66 -11.60 24.73
C TRP A 222 -3.93 -12.97 24.10
N ARG A 223 -3.27 -14.02 24.60
CA ARG A 223 -3.45 -15.40 24.11
C ARG A 223 -4.84 -15.95 24.38
N ASP A 224 -5.51 -15.43 25.41
CA ASP A 224 -6.86 -15.85 25.80
C ASP A 224 -7.95 -15.20 24.93
N THR A 225 -7.61 -14.18 24.13
CA THR A 225 -8.56 -13.51 23.24
C THR A 225 -9.00 -14.42 22.09
N THR A 226 -10.25 -14.28 21.68
CA THR A 226 -10.80 -14.98 20.52
C THR A 226 -10.27 -14.41 19.21
N ILE A 227 -10.38 -15.18 18.12
CA ILE A 227 -10.00 -14.68 16.79
C ILE A 227 -10.88 -13.50 16.37
N GLU A 228 -12.14 -13.46 16.77
CA GLU A 228 -13.08 -12.38 16.49
C GLU A 228 -12.66 -11.08 17.18
N GLU A 229 -12.24 -11.16 18.44
CA GLU A 229 -11.71 -10.01 19.19
C GLU A 229 -10.43 -9.49 18.56
N ARG A 230 -9.48 -10.38 18.26
CA ARG A 230 -8.24 -9.99 17.56
C ARG A 230 -8.53 -9.36 16.20
N HIS A 231 -9.46 -9.93 15.43
CA HIS A 231 -9.88 -9.39 14.14
C HIS A 231 -10.40 -7.95 14.28
N LYS A 232 -11.26 -7.68 15.25
CA LYS A 232 -11.79 -6.35 15.52
C LYS A 232 -10.70 -5.37 15.93
N ILE A 233 -9.80 -5.77 16.81
CA ILE A 233 -8.69 -4.94 17.29
C ILE A 233 -7.72 -4.61 16.12
N MET A 234 -7.39 -5.59 15.26
CA MET A 234 -6.52 -5.34 14.11
C MET A 234 -7.15 -4.40 13.08
N TYR A 235 -8.48 -4.47 12.86
CA TYR A 235 -9.17 -3.49 12.02
C TYR A 235 -9.18 -2.08 12.64
N ASP A 236 -9.31 -1.96 13.97
CA ASP A 236 -9.17 -0.67 14.63
C ASP A 236 -7.74 -0.14 14.54
N ALA A 237 -6.72 -0.99 14.68
CA ALA A 237 -5.33 -0.62 14.46
C ALA A 237 -5.10 -0.13 13.01
N ALA A 238 -5.66 -0.80 12.02
CA ALA A 238 -5.62 -0.36 10.62
C ALA A 238 -6.23 1.04 10.44
N ASN A 239 -7.38 1.30 11.04
CA ASN A 239 -8.04 2.60 11.01
C ASN A 239 -7.20 3.69 11.70
N ARG A 240 -6.53 3.36 12.80
CA ARG A 240 -5.62 4.28 13.49
C ARG A 240 -4.38 4.60 12.69
N LEU A 241 -3.78 3.61 12.01
CA LEU A 241 -2.69 3.85 11.05
C LEU A 241 -3.15 4.81 9.95
N GLY A 242 -4.35 4.64 9.41
CA GLY A 242 -4.95 5.57 8.45
C GLY A 242 -5.08 7.00 8.97
N ASN A 243 -5.51 7.17 10.24
CA ASN A 243 -5.56 8.47 10.90
C ASN A 243 -4.17 9.09 11.13
N MET A 244 -3.17 8.25 11.40
CA MET A 244 -1.79 8.66 11.66
C MET A 244 -0.92 8.72 10.40
N ARG A 245 -1.51 8.52 9.21
CA ARG A 245 -0.78 8.45 7.93
C ARG A 245 0.22 9.59 7.76
N GLY A 246 -0.20 10.82 7.98
CA GLY A 246 0.68 12.00 7.85
C GLY A 246 1.86 11.99 8.85
N ASP A 247 1.64 11.53 10.07
CA ASP A 247 2.70 11.44 11.08
C ASP A 247 3.70 10.32 10.77
N LEU A 248 3.22 9.18 10.30
CA LEU A 248 4.07 8.07 9.87
C LEU A 248 4.93 8.46 8.66
N ILE A 249 4.32 9.10 7.65
CA ILE A 249 5.05 9.60 6.48
C ILE A 249 6.09 10.64 6.90
N GLY A 250 5.71 11.61 7.73
CA GLY A 250 6.63 12.64 8.20
C GLY A 250 7.81 12.08 8.98
N ALA A 251 7.58 11.07 9.83
CA ALA A 251 8.64 10.37 10.54
C ALA A 251 9.58 9.62 9.58
N MET A 252 9.02 8.93 8.58
CA MET A 252 9.81 8.24 7.56
C MET A 252 10.66 9.21 6.74
N CYS A 253 10.10 10.34 6.31
CA CYS A 253 10.85 11.37 5.59
C CYS A 253 12.00 11.93 6.42
N ALA A 254 11.71 12.35 7.65
CA ALA A 254 12.70 13.01 8.52
C ALA A 254 13.80 12.01 8.98
N ILE A 255 13.45 10.79 9.33
CA ILE A 255 14.36 9.85 10.02
C ILE A 255 15.06 8.92 9.05
N THR A 256 14.37 8.43 8.01
CA THR A 256 14.92 7.44 7.08
C THR A 256 15.20 8.00 5.68
N GLY A 257 14.85 9.24 5.41
CA GLY A 257 15.10 9.90 4.13
C GLY A 257 14.20 9.43 2.98
N LYS A 258 13.08 8.78 3.28
CA LYS A 258 12.10 8.38 2.24
C LYS A 258 11.37 9.59 1.68
N THR A 259 10.92 9.48 0.45
CA THR A 259 10.00 10.47 -0.13
C THR A 259 8.58 10.28 0.42
N VAL A 260 7.76 11.32 0.31
CA VAL A 260 6.34 11.25 0.76
C VAL A 260 5.57 10.17 0.01
N VAL A 261 5.83 10.01 -1.29
CA VAL A 261 5.15 8.99 -2.12
C VAL A 261 5.51 7.58 -1.66
N GLU A 262 6.79 7.31 -1.41
CA GLU A 262 7.26 6.01 -0.88
C GLU A 262 6.68 5.73 0.51
N GLY A 263 6.65 6.74 1.39
CA GLY A 263 6.06 6.61 2.72
C GLY A 263 4.54 6.40 2.68
N ASP A 264 3.85 7.00 1.74
CA ASP A 264 2.39 6.87 1.59
C ASP A 264 1.99 5.44 1.24
N VAL A 265 2.64 4.85 0.24
CA VAL A 265 2.44 3.45 -0.16
C VAL A 265 2.73 2.49 0.99
N GLU A 266 3.78 2.76 1.76
CA GLU A 266 4.14 1.94 2.92
C GLU A 266 3.07 1.95 4.03
N VAL A 267 2.43 3.10 4.27
CA VAL A 267 1.31 3.15 5.23
C VAL A 267 0.10 2.39 4.71
N SER A 268 -0.21 2.50 3.41
CA SER A 268 -1.28 1.72 2.78
C SER A 268 -1.03 0.22 2.93
N GLU A 269 0.18 -0.24 2.65
CA GLU A 269 0.57 -1.64 2.80
C GLU A 269 0.47 -2.11 4.26
N GLY A 270 0.90 -1.30 5.23
CA GLY A 270 0.73 -1.61 6.65
C GLY A 270 -0.73 -1.77 7.06
N ILE A 271 -1.62 -0.91 6.56
CA ILE A 271 -3.07 -1.03 6.76
C ILE A 271 -3.59 -2.32 6.14
N ASP A 272 -3.13 -2.66 4.94
CA ASP A 272 -3.53 -3.87 4.24
C ASP A 272 -3.06 -5.13 4.97
N TYR A 273 -1.86 -5.16 5.54
CA TYR A 273 -1.41 -6.26 6.37
C TYR A 273 -2.31 -6.50 7.58
N CYS A 274 -2.76 -5.42 8.26
CA CYS A 274 -3.69 -5.55 9.37
C CYS A 274 -5.00 -6.26 8.94
N ARG A 275 -5.54 -5.87 7.79
CA ARG A 275 -6.78 -6.45 7.25
C ARG A 275 -6.57 -7.86 6.71
N PHE A 276 -5.48 -8.08 5.98
CA PHE A 276 -5.20 -9.34 5.31
C PHE A 276 -4.91 -10.47 6.28
N TYR A 277 -3.93 -10.30 7.18
CA TYR A 277 -3.52 -11.37 8.08
C TYR A 277 -4.62 -11.75 9.04
N THR A 278 -5.34 -10.78 9.60
CA THR A 278 -6.42 -11.10 10.53
C THR A 278 -7.62 -11.78 9.85
N THR A 279 -7.98 -11.35 8.62
CA THR A 279 -9.02 -12.03 7.81
C THR A 279 -8.59 -13.44 7.39
N SER A 280 -7.31 -13.62 7.05
CA SER A 280 -6.74 -14.92 6.73
C SER A 280 -6.74 -15.85 7.93
N MET A 281 -6.39 -15.36 9.12
CA MET A 281 -6.42 -16.16 10.35
C MET A 281 -7.83 -16.64 10.68
N LYS A 282 -8.88 -15.82 10.51
CA LYS A 282 -10.26 -16.30 10.67
C LYS A 282 -10.56 -17.49 9.76
N LYS A 283 -10.10 -17.46 8.50
CA LYS A 283 -10.26 -18.58 7.57
C LYS A 283 -9.52 -19.83 8.03
N PHE A 284 -8.30 -19.68 8.56
CA PHE A 284 -7.55 -20.81 9.12
C PHE A 284 -8.25 -21.40 10.33
N TYR A 285 -8.72 -20.59 11.28
CA TYR A 285 -9.46 -21.07 12.46
C TYR A 285 -10.80 -21.73 12.11
N ALA A 286 -11.38 -21.44 10.95
CA ALA A 286 -12.59 -22.08 10.45
C ALA A 286 -12.35 -23.44 9.76
N LEU A 287 -11.09 -23.86 9.55
CA LEU A 287 -10.77 -25.16 8.97
C LEU A 287 -11.19 -26.28 9.93
N ARG A 288 -11.80 -27.33 9.36
CA ARG A 288 -12.16 -28.54 10.10
C ARG A 288 -10.93 -29.45 10.19
N ASP A 289 -10.85 -30.19 11.27
CA ASP A 289 -9.83 -31.20 11.51
C ASP A 289 -8.37 -30.65 11.54
N VAL A 290 -8.23 -29.35 11.85
CA VAL A 290 -6.95 -28.68 12.05
C VAL A 290 -6.91 -28.05 13.42
N ASP A 291 -5.91 -28.41 14.23
CA ASP A 291 -5.64 -27.79 15.54
C ASP A 291 -4.58 -26.68 15.35
N ILE A 292 -5.02 -25.43 15.47
CA ILE A 292 -4.16 -24.26 15.29
C ILE A 292 -3.73 -23.77 16.69
N LYS A 293 -2.41 -23.75 16.92
CA LYS A 293 -1.82 -23.28 18.18
C LYS A 293 -0.88 -22.11 17.94
N ALA A 294 -1.00 -21.11 18.79
CA ALA A 294 -0.01 -20.06 18.89
C ALA A 294 1.36 -20.63 19.28
N LYS A 295 2.42 -19.93 18.89
CA LYS A 295 3.82 -20.27 19.26
C LYS A 295 4.27 -19.60 20.56
N ASP A 296 3.40 -18.95 21.28
CA ASP A 296 3.57 -18.18 22.52
C ASP A 296 4.25 -16.81 22.30
N THR A 297 5.58 -16.73 22.19
CA THR A 297 6.32 -15.46 22.03
C THR A 297 7.04 -15.42 20.68
N VAL A 298 6.76 -14.39 19.90
CA VAL A 298 7.37 -14.12 18.60
C VAL A 298 8.27 -12.88 18.71
N LEU A 299 9.49 -12.99 18.22
CA LEU A 299 10.42 -11.88 18.05
C LEU A 299 10.38 -11.40 16.60
N VAL A 300 10.03 -10.14 16.38
CA VAL A 300 10.06 -9.49 15.07
C VAL A 300 11.28 -8.58 14.99
N ILE A 301 12.18 -8.86 14.06
CA ILE A 301 13.35 -8.03 13.75
C ILE A 301 13.15 -7.44 12.36
N SER A 302 12.92 -6.13 12.29
CA SER A 302 12.57 -5.44 11.06
C SER A 302 13.69 -4.54 10.53
N PRO A 303 13.75 -4.29 9.21
CA PRO A 303 14.77 -3.48 8.57
C PRO A 303 14.48 -1.98 8.74
N TRP A 304 15.38 -1.15 8.19
CA TRP A 304 15.24 0.31 8.22
C TRP A 304 14.57 0.89 6.95
N ASN A 305 14.66 0.19 5.86
CA ASN A 305 14.27 0.64 4.50
C ASN A 305 12.76 0.66 4.27
N PHE A 306 12.01 -0.24 4.92
CA PHE A 306 10.55 -0.25 4.99
C PHE A 306 10.11 -0.26 6.47
N PRO A 307 10.30 0.89 7.15
CA PRO A 307 10.20 0.97 8.61
C PRO A 307 8.77 0.92 9.15
N CYS A 308 7.76 0.94 8.28
CA CYS A 308 6.35 0.83 8.63
C CYS A 308 5.72 -0.48 8.13
N ALA A 309 5.82 -0.78 6.85
CA ALA A 309 5.12 -1.93 6.26
C ALA A 309 5.68 -3.27 6.73
N ILE A 310 7.00 -3.49 6.61
CA ILE A 310 7.60 -4.80 6.92
C ILE A 310 7.44 -5.14 8.40
N LEU A 311 7.67 -4.18 9.30
CA LEU A 311 7.43 -4.44 10.71
C LEU A 311 5.95 -4.75 11.00
N CYS A 312 5.03 -4.07 10.32
CA CYS A 312 3.60 -4.30 10.45
C CYS A 312 3.25 -5.75 10.07
N GLY A 313 3.73 -6.23 8.92
CA GLY A 313 3.52 -7.60 8.48
C GLY A 313 3.91 -8.64 9.52
N GLY A 314 5.12 -8.52 10.08
CA GLY A 314 5.61 -9.43 11.13
C GLY A 314 4.81 -9.33 12.44
N VAL A 315 4.53 -8.11 12.89
CA VAL A 315 3.77 -7.85 14.14
C VAL A 315 2.35 -8.38 14.03
N VAL A 316 1.65 -8.06 12.94
CA VAL A 316 0.25 -8.49 12.76
C VAL A 316 0.16 -9.99 12.58
N ALA A 317 1.07 -10.62 11.82
CA ALA A 317 1.11 -12.08 11.71
C ALA A 317 1.26 -12.75 13.09
N GLY A 318 2.13 -12.21 13.95
CA GLY A 318 2.31 -12.68 15.32
C GLY A 318 1.06 -12.48 16.18
N LEU A 319 0.53 -11.25 16.24
CA LEU A 319 -0.62 -10.91 17.10
C LEU A 319 -1.92 -11.58 16.64
N ALA A 320 -2.22 -11.56 15.33
CA ALA A 320 -3.44 -12.18 14.81
C ALA A 320 -3.51 -13.69 15.05
N SER A 321 -2.35 -14.37 15.06
CA SER A 321 -2.25 -15.79 15.41
C SER A 321 -2.22 -16.09 16.90
N GLY A 322 -2.42 -15.07 17.77
CA GLY A 322 -2.56 -15.22 19.22
C GLY A 322 -1.23 -15.29 19.97
N ASN A 323 -0.14 -14.81 19.40
CA ASN A 323 1.14 -14.73 20.09
C ASN A 323 1.33 -13.37 20.76
N THR A 324 2.17 -13.31 21.77
CA THR A 324 2.80 -12.05 22.20
C THR A 324 3.96 -11.73 21.25
N VAL A 325 4.23 -10.44 21.04
CA VAL A 325 5.23 -9.97 20.09
C VAL A 325 6.22 -9.02 20.76
N ILE A 326 7.50 -9.32 20.60
CA ILE A 326 8.58 -8.38 20.91
C ILE A 326 9.05 -7.80 19.58
N LEU A 327 8.87 -6.51 19.36
CA LEU A 327 9.32 -5.80 18.16
C LEU A 327 10.66 -5.15 18.43
N LYS A 328 11.68 -5.59 17.71
CA LYS A 328 13.01 -5.00 17.66
C LYS A 328 13.26 -4.40 16.28
N PRO A 329 12.90 -3.14 16.03
CA PRO A 329 13.16 -2.48 14.75
C PRO A 329 14.67 -2.23 14.56
N ALA A 330 15.08 -1.94 13.33
CA ALA A 330 16.39 -1.36 13.08
C ALA A 330 16.54 -0.06 13.89
N SER A 331 17.66 0.10 14.57
CA SER A 331 17.83 1.25 15.49
C SER A 331 17.67 2.58 14.79
N VAL A 332 18.06 2.68 13.51
CA VAL A 332 17.94 3.92 12.71
C VAL A 332 16.51 4.30 12.33
N ALA A 333 15.53 3.41 12.51
CA ALA A 333 14.13 3.62 12.14
C ALA A 333 13.15 3.42 13.32
N ALA A 334 13.67 3.23 14.53
CA ALA A 334 12.84 2.85 15.67
C ALA A 334 11.75 3.87 16.07
N PRO A 335 11.90 5.20 15.89
CA PRO A 335 10.80 6.12 16.16
C PRO A 335 9.56 5.88 15.29
N VAL A 336 9.72 5.41 14.05
CA VAL A 336 8.57 5.02 13.20
C VAL A 336 7.86 3.82 13.82
N ALA A 337 8.61 2.82 14.29
CA ALA A 337 8.08 1.65 15.00
C ALA A 337 7.35 2.02 16.30
N TRP A 338 7.81 3.04 17.00
CA TRP A 338 7.14 3.55 18.18
C TRP A 338 5.79 4.17 17.86
N LEU A 339 5.73 5.03 16.83
CA LEU A 339 4.46 5.60 16.35
C LEU A 339 3.49 4.51 15.89
N PHE A 340 3.98 3.53 15.15
CA PHE A 340 3.22 2.37 14.75
C PHE A 340 2.63 1.63 15.96
N ALA A 341 3.44 1.29 16.97
CA ALA A 341 2.99 0.56 18.14
C ALA A 341 1.93 1.33 18.95
N LYS A 342 2.00 2.66 19.00
CA LYS A 342 0.95 3.50 19.61
C LYS A 342 -0.42 3.25 18.97
N ALA A 343 -0.49 3.11 17.64
CA ALA A 343 -1.75 2.81 16.97
C ALA A 343 -2.35 1.47 17.42
N PHE A 344 -1.50 0.47 17.67
CA PHE A 344 -1.93 -0.85 18.15
C PHE A 344 -2.36 -0.83 19.62
N TRP A 345 -1.59 -0.18 20.48
CA TRP A 345 -1.96 -0.02 21.89
C TRP A 345 -3.27 0.74 22.05
N ASP A 346 -3.45 1.82 21.31
CA ASP A 346 -4.67 2.61 21.29
C ASP A 346 -5.87 1.85 20.69
N ALA A 347 -5.64 0.84 19.87
CA ALA A 347 -6.66 -0.07 19.35
C ALA A 347 -7.06 -1.16 20.34
N GLY A 348 -6.32 -1.32 21.43
CA GLY A 348 -6.62 -2.29 22.49
C GLY A 348 -5.67 -3.49 22.57
N VAL A 349 -4.56 -3.48 21.84
CA VAL A 349 -3.49 -4.46 22.05
C VAL A 349 -2.80 -4.15 23.38
N PRO A 350 -2.74 -5.08 24.35
CA PRO A 350 -2.02 -4.86 25.60
C PRO A 350 -0.54 -4.54 25.33
N LYS A 351 0.03 -3.62 26.09
CA LYS A 351 1.44 -3.27 25.95
C LYS A 351 2.38 -4.42 26.27
N GLU A 352 1.92 -5.33 27.11
CA GLU A 352 2.55 -6.60 27.45
C GLU A 352 2.58 -7.57 26.26
N ALA A 353 1.57 -7.52 25.41
CA ALA A 353 1.46 -8.36 24.21
C ALA A 353 2.24 -7.79 23.00
N LEU A 354 2.49 -6.48 22.96
CA LEU A 354 3.33 -5.82 21.96
C LEU A 354 4.32 -4.90 22.64
N GLN A 355 5.56 -5.34 22.77
CA GLN A 355 6.64 -4.58 23.38
C GLN A 355 7.64 -4.11 22.32
N VAL A 356 8.00 -2.81 22.32
CA VAL A 356 8.94 -2.22 21.35
C VAL A 356 10.23 -1.84 22.06
N ILE A 357 11.33 -2.39 21.61
CA ILE A 357 12.65 -2.14 22.21
C ILE A 357 13.74 -1.91 21.16
N ILE A 358 14.68 -1.02 21.47
CA ILE A 358 16.00 -1.02 20.85
C ILE A 358 17.03 -1.41 21.89
N THR A 359 18.06 -2.12 21.46
CA THR A 359 19.05 -2.70 22.35
C THR A 359 20.47 -2.44 21.85
N GLU A 360 21.44 -2.57 22.74
CA GLU A 360 22.82 -2.76 22.40
C GLU A 360 23.09 -4.20 21.93
N ARG A 361 24.27 -4.46 21.37
CA ARG A 361 24.58 -5.74 20.72
C ARG A 361 24.49 -6.94 21.66
N ASP A 362 24.97 -6.79 22.89
CA ASP A 362 24.96 -7.89 23.87
C ASP A 362 23.54 -8.25 24.31
N ALA A 363 22.72 -7.25 24.51
CA ALA A 363 21.31 -7.44 24.82
C ALA A 363 20.51 -8.04 23.64
N LEU A 364 20.90 -7.76 22.37
CA LEU A 364 20.35 -8.42 21.20
C LEU A 364 20.63 -9.91 21.17
N ASN A 365 21.88 -10.31 21.50
CA ASN A 365 22.24 -11.73 21.58
C ASN A 365 21.40 -12.45 22.64
N LYS A 366 21.18 -11.82 23.78
CA LYS A 366 20.30 -12.37 24.84
C LYS A 366 18.88 -12.58 24.31
N LEU A 367 18.34 -11.62 23.55
CA LEU A 367 17.00 -11.68 22.98
C LEU A 367 16.84 -12.81 21.95
N THR A 368 17.78 -12.96 21.02
CA THR A 368 17.69 -13.94 19.93
C THR A 368 17.98 -15.38 20.37
N GLN A 369 18.65 -15.58 21.53
CA GLN A 369 18.97 -16.90 22.09
C GLN A 369 18.05 -17.32 23.24
N ALA A 370 17.11 -16.47 23.63
CA ALA A 370 16.22 -16.71 24.75
C ALA A 370 15.27 -17.89 24.48
N PRO A 371 15.14 -18.86 25.43
CA PRO A 371 14.24 -19.98 25.25
C PRO A 371 12.75 -19.60 25.27
N GLU A 372 12.43 -18.41 25.78
CA GLU A 372 11.08 -17.80 25.75
C GLU A 372 10.66 -17.45 24.32
N VAL A 373 11.60 -17.08 23.44
CA VAL A 373 11.32 -16.77 22.03
C VAL A 373 11.12 -18.07 21.27
N LYS A 374 9.91 -18.34 20.84
CA LYS A 374 9.54 -19.58 20.13
C LYS A 374 9.61 -19.45 18.63
N HIS A 375 9.57 -18.23 18.10
CA HIS A 375 9.71 -17.96 16.68
C HIS A 375 10.33 -16.58 16.44
N ILE A 376 11.20 -16.49 15.46
CA ILE A 376 11.80 -15.24 15.02
C ILE A 376 11.34 -14.96 13.59
N ILE A 377 10.80 -13.77 13.35
CA ILE A 377 10.54 -13.21 12.02
C ILE A 377 11.60 -12.15 11.78
N LEU A 378 12.48 -12.39 10.82
CA LEU A 378 13.60 -11.51 10.49
C LEU A 378 13.47 -11.01 9.05
N THR A 379 13.50 -9.71 8.86
CA THR A 379 13.86 -9.12 7.58
C THR A 379 15.09 -8.25 7.76
N GLY A 380 16.19 -8.56 7.02
CA GLY A 380 17.45 -7.86 7.21
C GLY A 380 18.64 -8.54 6.53
N GLY A 381 19.85 -8.30 7.01
CA GLY A 381 21.06 -8.84 6.43
C GLY A 381 21.20 -10.35 6.60
N THR A 382 21.71 -11.03 5.58
CA THR A 382 22.00 -12.48 5.59
C THR A 382 22.93 -12.87 6.75
N ASP A 383 23.92 -12.04 7.08
CA ASP A 383 24.83 -12.28 8.21
C ASP A 383 24.10 -12.32 9.56
N THR A 384 23.02 -11.53 9.70
CA THR A 384 22.18 -11.54 10.90
C THR A 384 21.46 -12.88 11.04
N ALA A 385 20.83 -13.36 9.96
CA ALA A 385 20.17 -14.66 9.95
C ALA A 385 21.13 -15.80 10.25
N GLN A 386 22.31 -15.81 9.62
CA GLN A 386 23.35 -16.79 9.86
C GLN A 386 23.88 -16.74 11.30
N SER A 387 24.02 -15.54 11.86
CA SER A 387 24.49 -15.37 13.26
C SER A 387 23.47 -15.96 14.25
N ILE A 388 22.17 -15.74 14.02
CA ILE A 388 21.09 -16.32 14.82
C ILE A 388 21.14 -17.85 14.75
N LEU A 389 21.22 -18.42 13.55
CA LEU A 389 21.28 -19.89 13.36
C LEU A 389 22.55 -20.53 13.93
N ARG A 390 23.70 -19.84 13.86
CA ARG A 390 24.95 -20.34 14.48
C ARG A 390 24.83 -20.35 15.99
N ALA A 391 24.19 -19.34 16.57
CA ALA A 391 24.01 -19.23 18.01
C ALA A 391 22.95 -20.20 18.56
N ASN A 392 21.90 -20.46 17.80
CA ASN A 392 20.85 -21.41 18.15
C ASN A 392 20.34 -22.14 16.87
N PRO A 393 20.96 -23.28 16.50
CA PRO A 393 20.62 -24.03 15.29
C PRO A 393 19.21 -24.62 15.29
N THR A 394 18.55 -24.69 16.44
CA THR A 394 17.20 -25.26 16.60
C THR A 394 16.11 -24.19 16.64
N THR A 395 16.46 -22.90 16.53
CA THR A 395 15.47 -21.83 16.57
C THR A 395 14.51 -21.89 15.37
N SER A 396 13.26 -21.61 15.64
CA SER A 396 12.27 -21.44 14.56
C SER A 396 12.44 -20.06 13.95
N LEU A 397 12.95 -19.99 12.72
CA LEU A 397 13.29 -18.73 12.03
C LEU A 397 12.59 -18.65 10.68
N SER A 398 11.81 -17.59 10.47
CA SER A 398 11.38 -17.12 9.15
C SER A 398 12.21 -15.91 8.80
N ALA A 399 13.05 -16.01 7.77
CA ALA A 399 13.98 -14.96 7.42
C ALA A 399 13.85 -14.55 5.95
N GLU A 400 13.67 -13.26 5.74
CA GLU A 400 13.87 -12.62 4.44
C GLU A 400 15.17 -11.82 4.50
N THR A 401 16.11 -12.17 3.63
CA THR A 401 17.44 -11.56 3.63
C THR A 401 17.78 -10.97 2.27
N GLY A 402 18.76 -10.08 2.24
CA GLY A 402 19.18 -9.40 1.02
C GLY A 402 19.72 -10.34 -0.05
N GLY A 403 19.56 -9.91 -1.29
CA GLY A 403 20.13 -10.51 -2.50
C GLY A 403 21.21 -9.62 -3.11
N LYS A 404 21.65 -10.00 -4.31
CA LYS A 404 22.53 -9.23 -5.20
C LYS A 404 21.84 -9.14 -6.57
N ASP A 405 20.86 -8.25 -6.65
CA ASP A 405 20.12 -8.03 -7.88
C ASP A 405 21.00 -7.35 -8.92
N VAL A 406 21.02 -7.88 -10.13
CA VAL A 406 21.93 -7.44 -11.19
C VAL A 406 21.13 -6.90 -12.36
N ILE A 407 21.47 -5.70 -12.80
CA ILE A 407 21.02 -5.16 -14.08
C ILE A 407 22.09 -5.46 -15.14
N ILE A 408 21.71 -6.19 -16.19
CA ILE A 408 22.61 -6.49 -17.32
C ILE A 408 22.20 -5.59 -18.48
N VAL A 409 23.07 -4.66 -18.85
CA VAL A 409 22.88 -3.77 -20.01
C VAL A 409 23.68 -4.31 -21.19
N THR A 410 22.98 -4.76 -22.25
CA THR A 410 23.62 -5.28 -23.47
C THR A 410 23.82 -4.18 -24.50
N ALA A 411 24.63 -4.45 -25.55
CA ALA A 411 24.86 -3.50 -26.62
C ALA A 411 23.58 -3.13 -27.42
N SER A 412 22.55 -3.94 -27.36
CA SER A 412 21.25 -3.70 -28.01
C SER A 412 20.23 -2.99 -27.11
N ALA A 413 20.61 -2.62 -25.88
CA ALA A 413 19.71 -1.94 -24.96
C ALA A 413 19.45 -0.49 -25.42
N ASP A 414 18.24 0.00 -25.15
CA ASP A 414 17.96 1.43 -25.13
C ASP A 414 18.70 2.05 -23.94
N MET A 415 19.70 2.88 -24.21
CA MET A 415 20.60 3.40 -23.17
C MET A 415 19.89 4.36 -22.23
N ASP A 416 18.98 5.21 -22.73
CA ASP A 416 18.27 6.18 -21.91
C ASP A 416 17.33 5.44 -20.94
N HIS A 417 16.65 4.40 -21.42
CA HIS A 417 15.81 3.55 -20.57
C HIS A 417 16.64 2.77 -19.55
N ALA A 418 17.79 2.22 -19.94
CA ALA A 418 18.69 1.48 -19.04
C ALA A 418 19.23 2.38 -17.92
N ILE A 419 19.59 3.63 -18.23
CA ILE A 419 20.03 4.63 -17.24
C ILE A 419 18.89 4.94 -16.25
N MET A 420 17.67 5.18 -16.74
CA MET A 420 16.50 5.41 -15.90
C MET A 420 16.27 4.24 -14.92
N CYS A 421 16.28 3.01 -15.43
CA CYS A 421 16.10 1.81 -14.61
C CYS A 421 17.22 1.66 -13.57
N ALA A 422 18.48 1.89 -13.96
CA ALA A 422 19.61 1.81 -13.04
C ALA A 422 19.53 2.88 -11.93
N CYS A 423 19.18 4.12 -12.29
CA CYS A 423 19.01 5.20 -11.31
C CYS A 423 17.85 4.91 -10.35
N HIS A 424 16.70 4.46 -10.87
CA HIS A 424 15.56 4.10 -10.02
C HIS A 424 15.90 2.96 -9.06
N SER A 425 16.57 1.91 -9.57
CA SER A 425 16.97 0.75 -8.76
C SER A 425 18.01 1.11 -7.69
N ALA A 426 18.96 2.01 -8.01
CA ALA A 426 20.04 2.36 -7.09
C ALA A 426 19.65 3.37 -6.02
N PHE A 427 18.69 4.26 -6.29
CA PHE A 427 18.40 5.41 -5.43
C PHE A 427 16.96 5.43 -4.88
N GLY A 428 16.06 4.58 -5.38
CA GLY A 428 14.73 4.43 -4.81
C GLY A 428 14.78 4.01 -3.34
N ASN A 429 13.78 4.38 -2.54
CA ASN A 429 13.68 4.08 -1.10
C ASN A 429 14.97 4.44 -0.32
N ALA A 430 15.50 5.64 -0.54
CA ALA A 430 16.72 6.15 0.10
C ALA A 430 18.01 5.33 -0.20
N GLY A 431 18.07 4.72 -1.39
CA GLY A 431 19.26 4.00 -1.86
C GLY A 431 19.27 2.52 -1.50
N GLN A 432 18.11 1.92 -1.54
CA GLN A 432 17.97 0.49 -1.34
C GLN A 432 17.73 -0.27 -2.62
#